data_d2843f7ea78f20bb999bd197ac2bd2c2
#
_entry.id   d2843f7ea78f20bb999bd197ac2bd2c2
#
_cell.length_a   1.000
_cell.length_b   1.000
_cell.length_c   1.000
_cell.angle_alpha   90.00
_cell.angle_beta   90.00
_cell.angle_gamma   90.00
#
_symmetry.space_group_name_H-M   'P 1'
#
loop_
_entity.id
_entity.type
_entity.pdbx_description
1 polymer ?
#
loop_
_entity_poly.entity_id
_entity_poly.type
_entity_poly.pdbx_seq_one_letter_code
_entity_poly.pdbx_strand_id
1 'polypeptide(L)'
;KSLGDGVVETVKVIHRDVNGVILEAGDSVVLVEDLKVKGSSIVAKQGVAVRRISLDHENANYIEGKVDGQHIVIITKYVKKL
;
A
#
# COMPACT_ATOMS: atom_id res chain seq x y z
N LYS A 1 6.28 16.74 32.84
CA LYS A 1 6.25 16.58 32.32
C LYS A 1 6.06 16.17 31.72
N SER A 2 6.14 16.18 31.84
CA SER A 2 6.12 15.86 31.16
C SER A 2 5.73 15.34 30.61
N LEU A 3 5.66 15.22 30.50
CA LEU A 3 5.40 14.87 29.86
C LEU A 3 5.23 14.28 29.49
N GLY A 4 5.55 14.15 29.50
CA GLY A 4 5.64 13.79 29.11
C GLY A 4 5.30 13.07 29.01
N ASP A 5 5.27 13.01 29.46
CA ASP A 5 4.78 12.58 29.31
C ASP A 5 3.90 12.15 28.68
N GLY A 6 3.43 12.05 28.84
CA GLY A 6 2.31 11.76 27.99
C GLY A 6 2.62 11.77 26.52
N VAL A 7 3.69 11.27 26.18
CA VAL A 7 4.03 11.11 24.77
C VAL A 7 3.23 9.93 24.25
N VAL A 8 2.18 10.22 23.58
CA VAL A 8 1.49 9.21 22.81
C VAL A 8 2.37 8.93 21.60
N GLU A 9 3.07 7.84 21.68
CA GLU A 9 3.77 7.39 20.52
C GLU A 9 2.75 6.87 19.52
N THR A 10 2.58 7.63 18.47
CA THR A 10 1.86 7.11 17.33
C THR A 10 2.76 6.08 16.67
N VAL A 11 2.37 4.84 16.77
CA VAL A 11 3.05 3.78 16.03
C VAL A 11 2.69 3.99 14.57
N LYS A 12 3.64 4.50 13.81
CA LYS A 12 3.47 4.59 12.36
C LYS A 12 3.76 3.23 11.76
N VAL A 13 2.76 2.69 11.12
CA VAL A 13 2.91 1.46 10.36
C VAL A 13 3.65 1.81 9.08
N ILE A 14 4.82 1.22 8.88
CA ILE A 14 5.65 1.49 7.71
C ILE A 14 5.36 0.43 6.64
N HIS A 15 5.00 0.91 5.46
CA HIS A 15 4.75 0.05 4.30
C HIS A 15 5.99 0.09 3.40
N ARG A 16 6.42 -1.07 2.94
CA ARG A 16 7.57 -1.19 2.05
C ARG A 16 7.20 -1.98 0.82
N ASP A 17 7.79 -1.62 -0.31
CA ASP A 17 7.57 -2.34 -1.56
C ASP A 17 8.43 -3.61 -1.63
N VAL A 18 8.41 -4.28 -2.78
CA VAL A 18 9.18 -5.52 -2.99
C VAL A 18 10.68 -5.31 -2.80
N ASN A 19 11.16 -4.09 -3.01
CA ASN A 19 12.58 -3.74 -2.86
C ASN A 19 12.91 -3.17 -1.48
N GLY A 20 11.93 -3.09 -0.59
CA GLY A 20 12.13 -2.51 0.73
C GLY A 20 12.06 -0.98 0.78
N VAL A 21 11.64 -0.35 -0.31
CA VAL A 21 11.49 1.11 -0.35
C VAL A 21 10.24 1.53 0.40
N ILE A 22 10.35 2.52 1.25
CA ILE A 22 9.22 2.99 2.05
C ILE A 22 8.17 3.64 1.14
N LEU A 23 6.94 3.20 1.31
CA LEU A 23 5.79 3.74 0.59
C LEU A 23 5.07 4.77 1.45
N GLU A 24 4.55 5.81 0.81
CA GLU A 24 3.80 6.85 1.48
C GLU A 24 2.46 7.05 0.78
N ALA A 25 1.52 7.62 1.51
CA ALA A 25 0.19 7.90 0.94
C ALA A 25 0.34 8.87 -0.24
N GLY A 26 -0.33 8.56 -1.32
CA GLY A 26 -0.26 9.35 -2.55
C GLY A 26 0.83 8.93 -3.52
N ASP A 27 1.66 7.98 -3.13
CA ASP A 27 2.71 7.47 -4.02
C ASP A 27 2.13 6.68 -5.17
N SER A 28 2.94 6.52 -6.21
CA SER A 28 2.61 5.66 -7.34
C SER A 28 3.47 4.41 -7.27
N VAL A 29 2.87 3.29 -7.59
CA VAL A 29 3.55 2.00 -7.61
C VAL A 29 3.18 1.25 -8.88
N VAL A 30 3.99 0.28 -9.24
CA VAL A 30 3.71 -0.61 -10.36
C VAL A 30 3.67 -2.03 -9.85
N LEU A 31 2.74 -2.82 -10.38
CA LEU A 31 2.63 -4.22 -10.00
C LEU A 31 3.76 -5.02 -10.62
N VAL A 32 4.41 -5.85 -9.80
CA VAL A 32 5.50 -6.73 -10.26
C VAL A 32 5.00 -8.14 -10.55
N GLU A 33 3.76 -8.43 -10.19
CA GLU A 33 3.11 -9.72 -10.43
C GLU A 33 1.63 -9.50 -10.72
N ASP A 34 1.03 -10.48 -11.40
CA ASP A 34 -0.40 -10.46 -11.64
C ASP A 34 -1.14 -10.69 -10.33
N LEU A 35 -2.11 -9.84 -10.04
CA LEU A 35 -2.92 -9.95 -8.82
C LEU A 35 -4.36 -10.27 -9.19
N LYS A 36 -4.89 -11.30 -8.56
CA LYS A 36 -6.28 -11.67 -8.71
C LYS A 36 -7.05 -11.18 -7.49
N VAL A 37 -8.00 -10.30 -7.70
CA VAL A 37 -8.80 -9.74 -6.62
C VAL A 37 -9.90 -10.72 -6.24
N LYS A 38 -9.92 -11.16 -4.98
CA LYS A 38 -10.95 -12.07 -4.49
C LYS A 38 -12.31 -11.39 -4.52
N GLY A 39 -13.31 -12.14 -4.97
CA GLY A 39 -14.68 -11.64 -5.00
C GLY A 39 -14.97 -10.71 -6.17
N SER A 40 -14.03 -10.54 -7.07
CA SER A 40 -14.18 -9.70 -8.25
C SER A 40 -13.63 -10.42 -9.47
N SER A 41 -14.11 -10.07 -10.63
CA SER A 41 -13.58 -10.59 -11.89
C SER A 41 -12.33 -9.81 -12.33
N ILE A 42 -11.88 -8.84 -11.52
CA ILE A 42 -10.75 -8.00 -11.87
C ILE A 42 -9.45 -8.74 -11.66
N VAL A 43 -8.60 -8.72 -12.68
CA VAL A 43 -7.23 -9.19 -12.58
C VAL A 43 -6.34 -7.99 -12.85
N ALA A 44 -5.57 -7.58 -11.86
CA ALA A 44 -4.58 -6.52 -12.03
C ALA A 44 -3.29 -7.18 -12.50
N LYS A 45 -2.87 -6.85 -13.71
CA LYS A 45 -1.73 -7.51 -14.33
C LYS A 45 -0.41 -6.84 -13.99
N GLN A 46 0.65 -7.62 -14.06
CA GLN A 46 2.01 -7.11 -13.95
C GLN A 46 2.21 -5.91 -14.88
N GLY A 47 2.86 -4.87 -14.37
CA GLY A 47 3.13 -3.66 -15.14
C GLY A 47 2.05 -2.60 -15.02
N VAL A 48 0.93 -2.90 -14.38
CA VAL A 48 -0.11 -1.91 -14.15
C VAL A 48 0.35 -0.93 -13.09
N ALA A 49 0.27 0.36 -13.39
CA ALA A 49 0.63 1.40 -12.43
C ALA A 49 -0.60 1.76 -11.60
N VAL A 50 -0.40 1.83 -10.30
CA VAL A 50 -1.43 2.26 -9.35
C VAL A 50 -0.96 3.58 -8.75
N ARG A 51 -1.77 4.61 -8.90
CA ARG A 51 -1.44 5.95 -8.44
C ARG A 51 -2.28 6.33 -7.24
N ARG A 52 -1.74 7.26 -6.44
CA ARG A 52 -2.43 7.79 -5.26
C ARG A 52 -2.84 6.66 -4.33
N ILE A 53 -1.87 5.82 -3.99
CA ILE A 53 -2.14 4.73 -3.06
C ILE A 53 -2.45 5.29 -1.68
N SER A 54 -3.26 4.55 -0.94
CA SER A 54 -3.50 4.81 0.47
C SER A 54 -2.85 3.69 1.27
N LEU A 55 -2.43 4.02 2.47
CA LEU A 55 -1.79 3.04 3.34
C LEU A 55 -2.81 2.53 4.34
N ASP A 56 -2.78 1.21 4.58
CA ASP A 56 -3.59 0.61 5.63
C ASP A 56 -2.85 0.86 6.95
N HIS A 57 -3.48 1.61 7.85
CA HIS A 57 -2.86 1.98 9.13
C HIS A 57 -2.82 0.84 10.13
N GLU A 58 -3.52 -0.24 9.87
CA GLU A 58 -3.57 -1.39 10.76
C GLU A 58 -2.67 -2.53 10.32
N ASN A 59 -2.24 -2.53 9.05
CA ASN A 59 -1.46 -3.62 8.52
C ASN A 59 -0.40 -3.10 7.54
N ALA A 60 0.85 -3.33 7.89
CA ALA A 60 2.00 -2.87 7.08
C ALA A 60 2.13 -3.58 5.74
N ASN A 61 1.40 -4.67 5.55
CA ASN A 61 1.49 -5.45 4.32
C ASN A 61 0.45 -5.07 3.28
N TYR A 62 -0.45 -4.16 3.61
CA TYR A 62 -1.56 -3.80 2.73
C TYR A 62 -1.54 -2.33 2.37
N ILE A 63 -1.77 -2.06 1.11
CA ILE A 63 -2.05 -0.72 0.60
C ILE A 63 -3.34 -0.79 -0.20
N GLU A 64 -3.91 0.37 -0.47
CA GLU A 64 -5.15 0.47 -1.23
C GLU A 64 -4.92 1.38 -2.43
N GLY A 65 -5.59 1.09 -3.50
CA GLY A 65 -5.52 1.92 -4.68
C GLY A 65 -6.64 1.62 -5.64
N LYS A 66 -6.73 2.40 -6.71
CA LYS A 66 -7.74 2.21 -7.73
C LYS A 66 -7.13 1.61 -8.97
N VAL A 67 -7.75 0.55 -9.46
CA VAL A 67 -7.41 -0.08 -10.73
C VAL A 67 -8.71 -0.19 -11.52
N ASP A 68 -8.72 0.32 -12.74
CA ASP A 68 -9.89 0.35 -13.62
C ASP A 68 -11.11 0.98 -12.94
N GLY A 69 -10.88 2.03 -12.15
CA GLY A 69 -11.94 2.73 -11.45
C GLY A 69 -12.46 2.03 -10.21
N GLN A 70 -11.88 0.89 -9.85
CA GLN A 70 -12.29 0.14 -8.66
C GLN A 70 -11.22 0.20 -7.59
N HIS A 71 -11.67 0.38 -6.36
CA HIS A 71 -10.81 0.42 -5.19
C HIS A 71 -10.47 -1.00 -4.76
N ILE A 72 -9.19 -1.32 -4.73
CA ILE A 72 -8.73 -2.66 -4.35
C ILE A 72 -7.65 -2.56 -3.28
N VAL A 73 -7.51 -3.65 -2.52
CA VAL A 73 -6.44 -3.79 -1.54
C VAL A 73 -5.32 -4.60 -2.17
N ILE A 74 -4.10 -4.10 -2.05
CA ILE A 74 -2.94 -4.69 -2.70
C ILE A 74 -1.90 -5.02 -1.64
N ILE A 75 -1.25 -6.18 -1.79
CA ILE A 75 -0.18 -6.58 -0.89
C ILE A 75 1.10 -5.87 -1.32
N THR A 76 1.78 -5.22 -0.37
CA THR A 76 2.96 -4.38 -0.66
C THR A 76 4.10 -5.14 -1.35
N LYS A 77 4.27 -6.42 -1.04
CA LYS A 77 5.34 -7.22 -1.65
C LYS A 77 5.14 -7.50 -3.14
N TYR A 78 3.99 -7.16 -3.69
CA TYR A 78 3.69 -7.33 -5.11
C TYR A 78 3.77 -6.02 -5.89
N VAL A 79 4.25 -4.95 -5.26
CA VAL A 79 4.36 -3.66 -5.91
C VAL A 79 5.77 -3.12 -5.78
N LYS A 80 6.09 -2.20 -6.68
CA LYS A 80 7.38 -1.51 -6.69
C LYS A 80 7.12 -0.03 -6.83
N LYS A 81 7.74 0.76 -5.98
CA LYS A 81 7.60 2.22 -6.05
C LYS A 81 8.20 2.76 -7.35
N LEU A 82 7.45 3.63 -7.99
CA LEU A 82 7.90 4.33 -9.19
C LEU A 82 8.84 5.48 -8.86
#